data_19da1fd87bd5b7b3a2abc64525d864be
#
_entry.id   19da1fd87bd5b7b3a2abc64525d864be
#
_cell.length_a   1.000
_cell.length_b   1.000
_cell.length_c   1.000
_cell.angle_alpha   90.00
_cell.angle_beta   90.00
_cell.angle_gamma   90.00
#
_symmetry.space_group_name_H-M   'P 1'
#
loop_
_entity.id
_entity.type
_entity.pdbx_description
1 polymer ?
#
loop_
_entity_poly.entity_id
_entity_poly.type
_entity_poly.pdbx_seq_one_letter_code
_entity_poly.pdbx_strand_id
1 'polypeptide(L)'
;HFDHTGNVRYLQQRYGCQAAAQIIEAGISVNPDAYRANYVALTYGKSHEYFLEECFLADVIIPADAYHVDFCGARFGILQLPGHSAGHIGIVTPDNVAYVGDCLIDEGQIEGAKLPTSMFIARDLESKESLRALRCPAYIIAHKQVLTDIGPLIDRNLAFILDKGQEVLGCLEDGMSFDQWIYTFCKKENVRTHNEFKFSVVERNFANFV
;
A
#
# COMPACT_ATOMS: atom_id res chain seq x y z
N HIS A 1 -2.44 -6.04 1.40
CA HIS A 1 -2.61 -6.61 0.06
C HIS A 1 -2.29 -8.12 0.08
N PHE A 2 -2.76 -8.89 -0.93
CA PHE A 2 -2.68 -10.36 -0.93
C PHE A 2 -1.25 -10.90 -0.96
N ASP A 3 -0.30 -10.20 -1.53
CA ASP A 3 1.11 -10.53 -1.52
C ASP A 3 1.73 -10.51 -0.11
N HIS A 4 1.06 -9.84 0.86
CA HIS A 4 1.39 -9.88 2.27
C HIS A 4 0.48 -10.83 3.07
N THR A 5 -0.78 -10.94 2.70
CA THR A 5 -1.82 -11.62 3.51
C THR A 5 -2.29 -12.97 2.96
N GLY A 6 -1.94 -13.32 1.72
CA GLY A 6 -2.47 -14.48 1.02
C GLY A 6 -2.25 -15.84 1.70
N ASN A 7 -1.29 -15.94 2.61
CA ASN A 7 -1.07 -17.15 3.40
C ASN A 7 -1.70 -17.14 4.81
N VAL A 8 -2.33 -16.04 5.23
CA VAL A 8 -2.84 -15.91 6.61
C VAL A 8 -3.85 -16.99 6.92
N ARG A 9 -4.88 -17.15 6.09
CA ARG A 9 -5.90 -18.20 6.27
C ARG A 9 -5.31 -19.61 6.35
N TYR A 10 -4.38 -19.93 5.46
CA TYR A 10 -3.68 -21.20 5.49
C TYR A 10 -2.91 -21.42 6.80
N LEU A 11 -2.18 -20.41 7.27
CA LEU A 11 -1.41 -20.47 8.52
C LEU A 11 -2.34 -20.62 9.74
N GLN A 12 -3.46 -19.89 9.77
CA GLN A 12 -4.47 -20.02 10.82
C GLN A 12 -5.03 -21.46 10.86
N GLN A 13 -5.45 -22.00 9.71
CA GLN A 13 -6.06 -23.31 9.62
C GLN A 13 -5.07 -24.45 9.89
N ARG A 14 -3.85 -24.33 9.39
CA ARG A 14 -2.86 -25.41 9.44
C ARG A 14 -2.07 -25.45 10.73
N TYR A 15 -1.81 -24.28 11.33
CA TYR A 15 -0.90 -24.17 12.47
C TYR A 15 -1.51 -23.46 13.68
N GLY A 16 -2.76 -22.99 13.59
CA GLY A 16 -3.40 -22.22 14.66
C GLY A 16 -2.74 -20.87 14.92
N CYS A 17 -2.08 -20.31 13.90
CA CYS A 17 -1.49 -18.98 14.02
C CYS A 17 -2.59 -17.93 14.22
N GLN A 18 -2.33 -16.93 15.06
CA GLN A 18 -3.18 -15.76 15.20
C GLN A 18 -2.77 -14.67 14.22
N ALA A 19 -3.73 -13.85 13.82
CA ALA A 19 -3.52 -12.69 12.97
C ALA A 19 -4.00 -11.42 13.68
N ALA A 20 -3.19 -10.36 13.64
CA ALA A 20 -3.57 -9.03 14.06
C ALA A 20 -3.63 -8.11 12.82
N ALA A 21 -4.65 -7.29 12.70
CA ALA A 21 -4.78 -6.37 11.56
C ALA A 21 -5.40 -5.03 11.99
N GLN A 22 -5.02 -3.96 11.32
CA GLN A 22 -5.62 -2.66 11.50
C GLN A 22 -7.11 -2.71 11.10
N ILE A 23 -7.97 -1.99 11.81
CA ILE A 23 -9.44 -2.13 11.73
C ILE A 23 -9.99 -2.02 10.30
N ILE A 24 -9.44 -1.14 9.47
CA ILE A 24 -9.89 -0.97 8.07
C ILE A 24 -9.50 -2.21 7.26
N GLU A 25 -8.25 -2.65 7.36
CA GLU A 25 -7.73 -3.81 6.65
C GLU A 25 -8.40 -5.10 7.11
N ALA A 26 -8.68 -5.22 8.42
CA ALA A 26 -9.46 -6.33 8.96
C ALA A 26 -10.87 -6.38 8.37
N GLY A 27 -11.54 -5.21 8.22
CA GLY A 27 -12.86 -5.13 7.60
C GLY A 27 -12.86 -5.49 6.10
N ILE A 28 -11.78 -5.18 5.39
CA ILE A 28 -11.60 -5.56 3.99
C ILE A 28 -11.35 -7.06 3.86
N SER A 29 -10.48 -7.62 4.70
CA SER A 29 -10.00 -8.99 4.59
C SER A 29 -11.05 -10.07 4.87
N VAL A 30 -12.16 -9.74 5.50
CA VAL A 30 -13.21 -10.72 5.85
C VAL A 30 -14.19 -11.02 4.72
N ASN A 31 -14.22 -10.21 3.67
CA ASN A 31 -15.23 -10.28 2.62
C ASN A 31 -14.59 -10.21 1.23
N PRO A 32 -14.82 -11.21 0.34
CA PRO A 32 -14.22 -11.22 -0.98
C PRO A 32 -14.65 -10.05 -1.87
N ASP A 33 -15.86 -9.52 -1.69
CA ASP A 33 -16.32 -8.36 -2.46
C ASP A 33 -15.67 -7.07 -1.99
N ALA A 34 -15.49 -6.89 -0.67
CA ALA A 34 -14.75 -5.76 -0.11
C ALA A 34 -13.27 -5.82 -0.51
N TYR A 35 -12.69 -7.03 -0.44
CA TYR A 35 -11.31 -7.26 -0.86
C TYR A 35 -11.11 -6.93 -2.33
N ARG A 36 -11.98 -7.43 -3.20
CA ARG A 36 -11.98 -7.15 -4.63
C ARG A 36 -12.14 -5.66 -4.94
N ALA A 37 -13.12 -4.99 -4.32
CA ALA A 37 -13.36 -3.57 -4.52
C ALA A 37 -12.16 -2.72 -4.10
N ASN A 38 -11.47 -3.11 -3.03
CA ASN A 38 -10.26 -2.43 -2.57
C ASN A 38 -9.09 -2.59 -3.57
N TYR A 39 -8.98 -3.74 -4.21
CA TYR A 39 -8.01 -3.99 -5.29
C TYR A 39 -8.43 -3.46 -6.66
N VAL A 40 -9.65 -2.91 -6.76
CA VAL A 40 -10.18 -2.30 -7.99
C VAL A 40 -10.41 -3.31 -9.14
N ALA A 41 -10.61 -4.57 -8.83
CA ALA A 41 -11.07 -5.55 -9.80
C ALA A 41 -12.60 -5.58 -9.78
N LEU A 42 -13.24 -4.83 -10.68
CA LEU A 42 -14.72 -4.73 -10.72
C LEU A 42 -15.39 -5.88 -11.49
N THR A 43 -14.64 -6.74 -12.17
CA THR A 43 -15.19 -7.85 -12.96
C THR A 43 -15.70 -8.99 -12.08
N TYR A 44 -16.92 -9.41 -12.38
CA TYR A 44 -17.51 -10.65 -11.90
C TYR A 44 -16.93 -11.85 -12.67
N GLY A 45 -16.63 -12.94 -11.98
CA GLY A 45 -16.11 -14.17 -12.57
C GLY A 45 -15.17 -14.91 -11.64
N LYS A 46 -14.21 -15.64 -12.19
CA LYS A 46 -13.22 -16.44 -11.42
C LYS A 46 -12.46 -15.67 -10.34
N SER A 47 -12.42 -14.35 -10.42
CA SER A 47 -11.83 -13.50 -9.41
C SER A 47 -12.51 -13.61 -8.03
N HIS A 48 -13.82 -13.86 -7.96
CA HIS A 48 -14.52 -14.03 -6.68
C HIS A 48 -14.02 -15.26 -5.91
N GLU A 49 -13.87 -16.40 -6.59
CA GLU A 49 -13.33 -17.62 -5.97
C GLU A 49 -11.91 -17.41 -5.46
N TYR A 50 -11.08 -16.74 -6.26
CA TYR A 50 -9.71 -16.40 -5.89
C TYR A 50 -9.67 -15.54 -4.60
N PHE A 51 -10.41 -14.44 -4.57
CA PHE A 51 -10.43 -13.56 -3.39
C PHE A 51 -11.09 -14.20 -2.17
N LEU A 52 -12.00 -15.17 -2.34
CA LEU A 52 -12.57 -15.92 -1.23
C LEU A 52 -11.51 -16.75 -0.49
N GLU A 53 -10.55 -17.31 -1.20
CA GLU A 53 -9.46 -18.08 -0.59
C GLU A 53 -8.46 -17.19 0.17
N GLU A 54 -8.31 -15.95 -0.25
CA GLU A 54 -7.44 -14.96 0.39
C GLU A 54 -8.06 -14.30 1.64
N CYS A 55 -9.38 -14.42 1.84
CA CYS A 55 -10.07 -13.84 2.99
C CYS A 55 -9.68 -14.54 4.28
N PHE A 56 -9.50 -13.76 5.34
CA PHE A 56 -9.24 -14.25 6.69
C PHE A 56 -9.92 -13.37 7.75
N LEU A 57 -10.07 -13.92 8.96
CA LEU A 57 -10.51 -13.17 10.14
C LEU A 57 -9.28 -12.81 10.97
N ALA A 58 -9.13 -11.54 11.29
CA ALA A 58 -8.14 -11.12 12.25
C ALA A 58 -8.59 -11.49 13.68
N ASP A 59 -7.72 -12.13 14.45
CA ASP A 59 -7.97 -12.49 15.85
C ASP A 59 -7.86 -11.27 16.75
N VAL A 60 -7.04 -10.30 16.36
CA VAL A 60 -6.84 -9.03 17.07
C VAL A 60 -7.04 -7.86 16.10
N ILE A 61 -7.97 -6.98 16.47
CA ILE A 61 -8.22 -5.75 15.72
C ILE A 61 -7.41 -4.61 16.33
N ILE A 62 -6.55 -4.00 15.51
CA ILE A 62 -5.75 -2.84 15.90
C ILE A 62 -6.54 -1.58 15.56
N PRO A 63 -6.92 -0.74 16.56
CA PRO A 63 -7.64 0.52 16.33
C PRO A 63 -6.83 1.48 15.43
N ALA A 64 -7.53 2.37 14.71
CA ALA A 64 -6.93 3.32 13.80
C ALA A 64 -6.03 4.37 14.49
N ASP A 65 -6.20 4.56 15.80
CA ASP A 65 -5.44 5.49 16.64
C ASP A 65 -4.45 4.78 17.57
N ALA A 66 -4.30 3.44 17.45
CA ALA A 66 -3.40 2.68 18.29
C ALA A 66 -1.93 3.02 17.99
N TYR A 67 -1.13 3.16 19.05
CA TYR A 67 0.32 3.33 19.02
C TYR A 67 1.08 2.06 19.42
N HIS A 68 0.39 1.07 19.94
CA HIS A 68 0.94 -0.25 20.28
C HIS A 68 -0.15 -1.31 20.28
N VAL A 69 0.29 -2.56 20.19
CA VAL A 69 -0.55 -3.74 20.38
C VAL A 69 0.24 -4.79 21.19
N ASP A 70 -0.43 -5.40 22.16
CA ASP A 70 0.09 -6.59 22.82
C ASP A 70 -0.41 -7.82 22.05
N PHE A 71 0.51 -8.59 21.48
CA PHE A 71 0.18 -9.71 20.61
C PHE A 71 1.17 -10.86 20.82
N CYS A 72 0.63 -12.08 21.04
CA CYS A 72 1.43 -13.28 21.28
C CYS A 72 2.47 -13.14 22.40
N GLY A 73 2.12 -12.41 23.48
CA GLY A 73 3.01 -12.23 24.64
C GLY A 73 4.10 -11.17 24.47
N ALA A 74 4.08 -10.41 23.38
CA ALA A 74 5.02 -9.33 23.13
C ALA A 74 4.30 -8.02 22.83
N ARG A 75 4.92 -6.89 23.13
CA ARG A 75 4.41 -5.56 22.79
C ARG A 75 5.07 -5.04 21.52
N PHE A 76 4.25 -4.69 20.53
CA PHE A 76 4.69 -4.08 19.28
C PHE A 76 4.24 -2.63 19.23
N GLY A 77 5.15 -1.74 18.80
CA GLY A 77 4.78 -0.37 18.43
C GLY A 77 4.03 -0.36 17.10
N ILE A 78 3.02 0.51 16.97
CA ILE A 78 2.25 0.68 15.73
C ILE A 78 2.53 2.06 15.16
N LEU A 79 2.93 2.08 13.90
CA LEU A 79 3.07 3.29 13.09
C LEU A 79 1.86 3.35 12.16
N GLN A 80 1.01 4.36 12.32
CA GLN A 80 -0.09 4.60 11.39
C GLN A 80 0.49 5.23 10.13
N LEU A 81 0.49 4.51 9.02
CA LEU A 81 1.10 4.91 7.74
C LEU A 81 0.09 4.81 6.58
N PRO A 82 -1.10 5.43 6.70
CA PRO A 82 -2.09 5.37 5.63
C PRO A 82 -1.58 6.04 4.36
N GLY A 83 -1.99 5.53 3.20
CA GLY A 83 -1.60 6.08 1.91
C GLY A 83 -1.47 5.02 0.85
N HIS A 84 -0.53 4.07 1.03
CA HIS A 84 -0.44 2.88 0.17
C HIS A 84 -1.75 2.06 0.22
N SER A 85 -2.26 1.81 1.40
CA SER A 85 -3.65 1.41 1.64
C SER A 85 -4.28 2.27 2.73
N ALA A 86 -5.61 2.16 2.91
CA ALA A 86 -6.35 3.01 3.85
C ALA A 86 -5.96 2.78 5.32
N GLY A 87 -5.67 1.53 5.68
CA GLY A 87 -5.28 1.10 7.02
C GLY A 87 -3.84 0.61 7.11
N HIS A 88 -2.96 1.04 6.19
CA HIS A 88 -1.56 0.62 6.21
C HIS A 88 -0.90 1.01 7.53
N ILE A 89 -0.19 0.07 8.14
CA ILE A 89 0.59 0.27 9.36
C ILE A 89 2.02 -0.22 9.17
N GLY A 90 2.94 0.42 9.89
CA GLY A 90 4.24 -0.16 10.18
C GLY A 90 4.26 -0.74 11.60
N ILE A 91 5.22 -1.59 11.88
CA ILE A 91 5.38 -2.28 13.16
C ILE A 91 6.79 -2.05 13.69
N VAL A 92 6.89 -1.69 14.97
CA VAL A 92 8.17 -1.68 15.70
C VAL A 92 8.21 -2.86 16.65
N THR A 93 9.17 -3.73 16.47
CA THR A 93 9.35 -4.94 17.30
C THR A 93 9.88 -4.61 18.70
N PRO A 94 9.77 -5.53 19.69
CA PRO A 94 10.29 -5.30 21.04
C PRO A 94 11.79 -4.99 21.10
N ASP A 95 12.56 -5.47 20.15
CA ASP A 95 14.01 -5.19 19.98
C ASP A 95 14.29 -3.94 19.12
N ASN A 96 13.25 -3.11 18.92
CA ASN A 96 13.32 -1.81 18.26
C ASN A 96 13.68 -1.87 16.76
N VAL A 97 13.32 -2.96 16.05
CA VAL A 97 13.40 -3.01 14.59
C VAL A 97 12.08 -2.54 13.98
N ALA A 98 12.15 -1.64 13.03
CA ALA A 98 10.97 -1.13 12.36
C ALA A 98 10.70 -1.86 11.03
N TYR A 99 9.52 -2.43 10.85
CA TYR A 99 8.99 -2.87 9.57
C TYR A 99 8.01 -1.81 9.06
N VAL A 100 8.34 -1.15 7.96
CA VAL A 100 7.55 -0.02 7.43
C VAL A 100 6.66 -0.42 6.24
N GLY A 101 6.67 -1.71 5.88
CA GLY A 101 5.84 -2.25 4.80
C GLY A 101 6.07 -1.56 3.47
N ASP A 102 4.98 -1.34 2.74
CA ASP A 102 4.96 -0.66 1.44
C ASP A 102 4.83 0.86 1.53
N CYS A 103 4.99 1.42 2.73
CA CYS A 103 5.12 2.88 2.87
C CYS A 103 6.35 3.40 2.12
N LEU A 104 7.42 2.61 2.04
CA LEU A 104 8.58 2.91 1.20
C LEU A 104 8.82 1.77 0.20
N ILE A 105 9.17 2.13 -1.03
CA ILE A 105 9.65 1.21 -2.07
C ILE A 105 11.12 1.46 -2.35
N ASP A 106 11.86 0.40 -2.72
CA ASP A 106 13.28 0.50 -3.00
C ASP A 106 13.58 1.25 -4.32
N GLU A 107 14.84 1.66 -4.50
CA GLU A 107 15.24 2.43 -5.68
C GLU A 107 14.96 1.69 -6.99
N GLY A 108 15.19 0.38 -7.05
CA GLY A 108 14.93 -0.41 -8.25
C GLY A 108 13.43 -0.48 -8.58
N GLN A 109 12.57 -0.47 -7.57
CA GLN A 109 11.12 -0.37 -7.76
C GLN A 109 10.74 1.03 -8.27
N ILE A 110 11.33 2.10 -7.72
CA ILE A 110 11.12 3.48 -8.16
C ILE A 110 11.50 3.64 -9.64
N GLU A 111 12.67 3.14 -10.06
CA GLU A 111 13.14 3.21 -11.45
C GLU A 111 12.21 2.49 -12.44
N GLY A 112 11.62 1.38 -12.01
CA GLY A 112 10.68 0.59 -12.82
C GLY A 112 9.24 1.10 -12.82
N ALA A 113 8.86 1.89 -11.83
CA ALA A 113 7.49 2.32 -11.64
C ALA A 113 7.10 3.48 -12.56
N LYS A 114 5.95 3.36 -13.21
CA LYS A 114 5.38 4.44 -14.04
C LYS A 114 4.50 5.39 -13.24
N LEU A 115 3.89 4.89 -12.17
CA LEU A 115 3.02 5.63 -11.25
C LEU A 115 3.19 5.08 -9.84
N PRO A 116 2.92 5.89 -8.81
CA PRO A 116 2.89 5.41 -7.43
C PRO A 116 1.82 4.33 -7.22
N THR A 117 2.06 3.43 -6.29
CA THR A 117 1.08 2.42 -5.86
C THR A 117 0.34 2.88 -4.60
N SER A 118 -0.12 4.12 -4.58
CA SER A 118 -0.78 4.73 -3.44
C SER A 118 -2.28 4.86 -3.67
N MET A 119 -3.09 4.52 -2.67
CA MET A 119 -4.53 4.75 -2.71
C MET A 119 -4.88 6.21 -2.42
N PHE A 120 -4.09 6.86 -1.54
CA PHE A 120 -4.29 8.24 -1.08
C PHE A 120 -2.96 8.96 -1.06
N ILE A 121 -2.60 9.63 -2.15
CA ILE A 121 -1.28 10.25 -2.34
C ILE A 121 -0.95 11.28 -1.24
N ALA A 122 -1.88 12.14 -0.86
CA ALA A 122 -1.64 13.14 0.19
C ALA A 122 -1.26 12.47 1.53
N ARG A 123 -2.01 11.42 1.95
CA ARG A 123 -1.70 10.67 3.17
C ARG A 123 -0.40 9.89 3.06
N ASP A 124 -0.09 9.37 1.87
CA ASP A 124 1.15 8.63 1.63
C ASP A 124 2.38 9.54 1.77
N LEU A 125 2.30 10.78 1.28
CA LEU A 125 3.33 11.79 1.48
C LEU A 125 3.52 12.13 2.97
N GLU A 126 2.42 12.34 3.71
CA GLU A 126 2.44 12.59 5.15
C GLU A 126 3.04 11.42 5.93
N SER A 127 2.66 10.18 5.57
CA SER A 127 3.17 8.95 6.19
C SER A 127 4.67 8.79 5.97
N LYS A 128 5.15 9.00 4.75
CA LYS A 128 6.58 8.97 4.42
C LYS A 128 7.36 10.03 5.21
N GLU A 129 6.84 11.25 5.26
CA GLU A 129 7.48 12.35 6.01
C GLU A 129 7.53 12.03 7.51
N SER A 130 6.49 11.42 8.08
CA SER A 130 6.45 11.04 9.51
C SER A 130 7.56 10.05 9.90
N LEU A 131 8.01 9.22 8.98
CA LEU A 131 9.10 8.26 9.21
C LEU A 131 10.44 8.94 9.52
N ARG A 132 10.61 10.23 9.19
CA ARG A 132 11.84 10.98 9.52
C ARG A 132 12.06 11.11 11.02
N ALA A 133 11.00 11.06 11.81
CA ALA A 133 11.09 11.12 13.27
C ALA A 133 11.44 9.78 13.91
N LEU A 134 11.30 8.67 13.20
CA LEU A 134 11.53 7.32 13.72
C LEU A 134 13.01 7.08 13.95
N ARG A 135 13.35 6.42 15.08
CA ARG A 135 14.72 6.06 15.45
C ARG A 135 14.79 4.59 15.83
N CYS A 136 15.26 3.79 14.89
CA CYS A 136 15.48 2.36 15.05
C CYS A 136 16.88 1.97 14.54
N PRO A 137 17.52 0.96 15.12
CA PRO A 137 18.82 0.47 14.64
C PRO A 137 18.72 -0.22 13.27
N ALA A 138 17.50 -0.71 12.90
CA ALA A 138 17.25 -1.31 11.61
C ALA A 138 15.81 -1.05 11.14
N TYR A 139 15.67 -0.91 9.82
CA TYR A 139 14.40 -0.69 9.13
C TYR A 139 14.24 -1.76 8.04
N ILE A 140 13.14 -2.47 8.07
CA ILE A 140 12.78 -3.47 7.06
C ILE A 140 11.78 -2.85 6.10
N ILE A 141 12.16 -2.80 4.82
CA ILE A 141 11.30 -2.37 3.72
C ILE A 141 10.71 -3.62 3.07
N ALA A 142 9.42 -3.63 2.81
CA ALA A 142 8.78 -4.75 2.14
C ALA A 142 9.49 -5.07 0.81
N HIS A 143 9.50 -6.35 0.47
CA HIS A 143 10.03 -6.94 -0.76
C HIS A 143 11.54 -7.00 -0.93
N LYS A 144 12.39 -6.16 -0.26
CA LYS A 144 13.82 -6.20 -0.62
C LYS A 144 14.86 -5.89 0.44
N GLN A 145 14.67 -4.92 1.35
CA GLN A 145 15.84 -4.35 2.02
C GLN A 145 15.72 -4.28 3.55
N VAL A 146 16.87 -4.41 4.19
CA VAL A 146 17.09 -3.99 5.58
C VAL A 146 18.09 -2.84 5.55
N LEU A 147 17.74 -1.71 6.15
CA LEU A 147 18.51 -0.47 6.17
C LEU A 147 18.78 -0.03 7.62
N THR A 148 19.88 0.67 7.83
CA THR A 148 20.20 1.34 9.11
C THR A 148 19.83 2.84 9.07
N ASP A 149 19.64 3.39 7.89
CA ASP A 149 19.20 4.75 7.65
C ASP A 149 18.19 4.75 6.48
N ILE A 150 16.99 5.27 6.73
CA ILE A 150 15.92 5.37 5.71
C ILE A 150 15.75 6.79 5.16
N GLY A 151 16.49 7.77 5.69
CA GLY A 151 16.37 9.17 5.27
C GLY A 151 16.51 9.37 3.75
N PRO A 152 17.60 8.88 3.13
CA PRO A 152 17.77 8.98 1.68
C PRO A 152 16.64 8.30 0.88
N LEU A 153 16.13 7.15 1.37
CA LEU A 153 15.05 6.45 0.70
C LEU A 153 13.71 7.19 0.84
N ILE A 154 13.46 7.85 1.97
CA ILE A 154 12.31 8.75 2.14
C ILE A 154 12.36 9.86 1.09
N ASP A 155 13.50 10.54 0.96
CA ASP A 155 13.69 11.62 -0.03
C ASP A 155 13.39 11.14 -1.46
N ARG A 156 13.90 9.96 -1.82
CA ARG A 156 13.67 9.36 -3.14
C ARG A 156 12.20 9.03 -3.39
N ASN A 157 11.51 8.46 -2.39
CA ASN A 157 10.09 8.13 -2.50
C ASN A 157 9.21 9.38 -2.62
N LEU A 158 9.50 10.43 -1.84
CA LEU A 158 8.78 11.70 -1.90
C LEU A 158 8.99 12.38 -3.27
N ALA A 159 10.24 12.48 -3.72
CA ALA A 159 10.57 13.04 -5.03
C ALA A 159 9.87 12.27 -6.16
N PHE A 160 9.88 10.94 -6.13
CA PHE A 160 9.19 10.11 -7.12
C PHE A 160 7.70 10.43 -7.23
N ILE A 161 6.99 10.55 -6.10
CA ILE A 161 5.55 10.86 -6.12
C ILE A 161 5.30 12.26 -6.69
N LEU A 162 6.09 13.26 -6.27
CA LEU A 162 5.94 14.63 -6.72
C LEU A 162 6.27 14.80 -8.22
N ASP A 163 7.36 14.16 -8.68
CA ASP A 163 7.75 14.17 -10.09
C ASP A 163 6.67 13.52 -10.97
N LYS A 164 6.13 12.37 -10.53
CA LYS A 164 5.03 11.70 -11.24
C LYS A 164 3.75 12.53 -11.25
N GLY A 165 3.44 13.24 -10.16
CA GLY A 165 2.35 14.21 -10.14
C GLY A 165 2.53 15.31 -11.18
N GLN A 166 3.73 15.87 -11.30
CA GLN A 166 4.04 16.87 -12.32
C GLN A 166 3.94 16.31 -13.75
N GLU A 167 4.44 15.09 -13.98
CA GLU A 167 4.33 14.41 -15.29
C GLU A 167 2.86 14.19 -15.68
N VAL A 168 2.02 13.74 -14.73
CA VAL A 168 0.58 13.52 -14.93
C VAL A 168 -0.12 14.84 -15.25
N LEU A 169 0.08 15.86 -14.42
CA LEU A 169 -0.51 17.19 -14.62
C LEU A 169 -0.02 17.86 -15.90
N GLY A 170 1.24 17.66 -16.27
CA GLY A 170 1.82 18.19 -17.49
C GLY A 170 1.25 17.60 -18.80
N CYS A 171 0.41 16.57 -18.70
CA CYS A 171 -0.33 16.02 -19.84
C CYS A 171 -1.77 16.56 -19.94
N LEU A 172 -2.20 17.42 -19.00
CA LEU A 172 -3.53 18.02 -19.01
C LEU A 172 -3.54 19.26 -19.91
N GLU A 173 -4.50 19.33 -20.82
CA GLU A 173 -4.76 20.48 -21.70
C GLU A 173 -6.21 20.96 -21.53
N ASP A 174 -6.44 22.24 -21.78
CA ASP A 174 -7.77 22.83 -21.68
C ASP A 174 -8.80 22.12 -22.57
N GLY A 175 -9.93 21.76 -21.99
CA GLY A 175 -11.01 21.07 -22.68
C GLY A 175 -10.87 19.56 -22.80
N MET A 176 -9.79 18.96 -22.28
CA MET A 176 -9.68 17.50 -22.19
C MET A 176 -10.72 16.92 -21.23
N SER A 177 -11.30 15.78 -21.61
CA SER A 177 -12.00 14.93 -20.66
C SER A 177 -10.97 14.14 -19.80
N PHE A 178 -11.44 13.61 -18.67
CA PHE A 178 -10.62 12.79 -17.78
C PHE A 178 -10.00 11.58 -18.53
N ASP A 179 -10.81 10.90 -19.37
CA ASP A 179 -10.35 9.76 -20.17
C ASP A 179 -9.29 10.16 -21.20
N GLN A 180 -9.45 11.33 -21.84
CA GLN A 180 -8.46 11.85 -22.80
C GLN A 180 -7.15 12.16 -22.12
N TRP A 181 -7.17 12.70 -20.91
CA TRP A 181 -6.00 12.96 -20.11
C TRP A 181 -5.26 11.66 -19.75
N ILE A 182 -5.97 10.65 -19.19
CA ILE A 182 -5.42 9.32 -18.93
C ILE A 182 -4.78 8.72 -20.19
N TYR A 183 -5.51 8.75 -21.31
CA TYR A 183 -5.02 8.20 -22.57
C TYR A 183 -3.74 8.88 -23.04
N THR A 184 -3.66 10.20 -22.96
CA THR A 184 -2.50 11.00 -23.36
C THR A 184 -1.26 10.63 -22.56
N PHE A 185 -1.40 10.55 -21.24
CA PHE A 185 -0.32 10.12 -20.35
C PHE A 185 0.09 8.68 -20.65
N CYS A 186 -0.86 7.75 -20.72
CA CYS A 186 -0.56 6.33 -20.96
C CYS A 186 0.19 6.12 -22.29
N LYS A 187 -0.19 6.86 -23.32
CA LYS A 187 0.48 6.83 -24.61
C LYS A 187 1.92 7.38 -24.52
N LYS A 188 2.10 8.52 -23.87
CA LYS A 188 3.40 9.18 -23.68
C LYS A 188 4.37 8.30 -22.90
N GLU A 189 3.91 7.76 -21.77
CA GLU A 189 4.73 6.98 -20.83
C GLU A 189 4.78 5.47 -21.14
N ASN A 190 4.14 5.05 -22.24
CA ASN A 190 4.02 3.63 -22.63
C ASN A 190 3.45 2.77 -21.48
N VAL A 191 2.40 3.29 -20.82
CA VAL A 191 1.68 2.56 -19.77
C VAL A 191 0.64 1.65 -20.41
N ARG A 192 0.75 0.34 -20.16
CA ARG A 192 -0.20 -0.65 -20.68
C ARG A 192 -1.38 -0.79 -19.75
N THR A 193 -2.58 -0.48 -20.23
CA THR A 193 -3.85 -0.59 -19.50
C THR A 193 -4.72 -1.74 -20.03
N HIS A 194 -4.10 -2.86 -20.37
CA HIS A 194 -4.76 -3.99 -21.05
C HIS A 194 -5.67 -4.84 -20.17
N ASN A 195 -5.76 -4.54 -18.89
CA ASN A 195 -6.71 -5.15 -17.96
C ASN A 195 -7.27 -4.11 -16.99
N GLU A 196 -8.43 -4.41 -16.40
CA GLU A 196 -9.14 -3.50 -15.49
C GLU A 196 -8.33 -3.11 -14.27
N PHE A 197 -7.55 -4.03 -13.71
CA PHE A 197 -6.69 -3.72 -12.57
C PHE A 197 -5.70 -2.61 -12.91
N LYS A 198 -4.98 -2.73 -14.03
CA LYS A 198 -4.02 -1.70 -14.45
C LYS A 198 -4.68 -0.37 -14.79
N PHE A 199 -5.84 -0.42 -15.46
CA PHE A 199 -6.61 0.79 -15.75
C PHE A 199 -7.03 1.51 -14.48
N SER A 200 -7.57 0.78 -13.51
CA SER A 200 -8.03 1.34 -12.24
C SER A 200 -6.90 1.91 -11.38
N VAL A 201 -5.70 1.31 -11.41
CA VAL A 201 -4.53 1.90 -10.75
C VAL A 201 -4.18 3.25 -11.37
N VAL A 202 -4.21 3.35 -12.71
CA VAL A 202 -3.97 4.61 -13.42
C VAL A 202 -5.05 5.63 -13.07
N GLU A 203 -6.32 5.27 -13.22
CA GLU A 203 -7.47 6.14 -12.92
C GLU A 203 -7.41 6.69 -11.49
N ARG A 204 -7.11 5.85 -10.51
CA ARG A 204 -6.96 6.25 -9.10
C ARG A 204 -5.81 7.25 -8.91
N ASN A 205 -4.66 7.01 -9.54
CA ASN A 205 -3.55 7.95 -9.47
C ASN A 205 -3.96 9.32 -10.03
N PHE A 206 -4.62 9.34 -11.18
CA PHE A 206 -5.09 10.58 -11.78
C PHE A 206 -6.08 11.31 -10.87
N ALA A 207 -7.05 10.59 -10.27
CA ALA A 207 -7.99 11.18 -9.32
C ALA A 207 -7.33 11.73 -8.04
N ASN A 208 -6.15 11.26 -7.68
CA ASN A 208 -5.39 11.74 -6.51
C ASN A 208 -4.51 12.96 -6.82
N PHE A 209 -4.22 13.25 -8.08
CA PHE A 209 -3.42 14.42 -8.48
C PHE A 209 -4.28 15.65 -8.84
N VAL A 210 -5.60 15.53 -8.78
CA VAL A 210 -6.60 16.59 -9.00
C VAL A 210 -7.15 17.04 -7.66
#